data_2cf5b185a92ed7e05ba330c47fa9a5a3
#
_entry.id   2cf5b185a92ed7e05ba330c47fa9a5a3
#
_cell.length_a   1.000
_cell.length_b   1.000
_cell.length_c   1.000
_cell.angle_alpha   90.00
_cell.angle_beta   90.00
_cell.angle_gamma   90.00
#
_symmetry.space_group_name_H-M   'P 1'
#
loop_
_entity.id
_entity.type
_entity.pdbx_description
1 polymer ?
#
loop_
_entity_poly.entity_id
_entity_poly.type
_entity_poly.pdbx_seq_one_letter_code
_entity_poly.pdbx_strand_id
1 'polypeptide(L)'
;MPLARAHNIAVSLDGFATGEGQSLDTPFGHAGMRLMEWFFPTATFQGLSGDRERQTIEEAADPDDWFAAQSFEGIGAEIMGANKFGPPGWQEDPDWRGWWGEEPPFHTPTFVLTHTPKAPLVM
;
A
#
# COMPACT_ATOMS: atom_id res chain seq x y z
N MET A 1 -15.16 -11.74 16.08
CA MET A 1 -14.65 -12.72 15.09
C MET A 1 -13.76 -11.95 14.11
N PRO A 2 -12.54 -12.39 13.86
CA PRO A 2 -11.68 -11.73 12.89
C PRO A 2 -12.30 -11.82 11.49
N LEU A 3 -12.23 -10.71 10.75
CA LEU A 3 -12.75 -10.60 9.39
C LEU A 3 -11.59 -10.27 8.45
N ALA A 4 -11.57 -10.90 7.29
CA ALA A 4 -10.71 -10.47 6.19
C ALA A 4 -11.49 -9.48 5.32
N ARG A 5 -10.83 -8.39 4.93
CA ARG A 5 -11.43 -7.29 4.19
C ARG A 5 -10.50 -6.89 3.04
N ALA A 6 -11.04 -6.76 1.84
CA ALA A 6 -10.32 -6.15 0.71
C ALA A 6 -10.82 -4.72 0.54
N HIS A 7 -9.91 -3.77 0.49
CA HIS A 7 -10.23 -2.34 0.47
C HIS A 7 -9.40 -1.59 -0.56
N ASN A 8 -10.05 -0.63 -1.22
CA ASN A 8 -9.45 0.45 -1.99
C ASN A 8 -8.38 -0.02 -2.99
N ILE A 9 -8.78 -0.91 -3.90
CA ILE A 9 -7.92 -1.34 -5.01
C ILE A 9 -8.07 -0.33 -6.15
N ALA A 10 -7.01 0.43 -6.44
CA ALA A 10 -6.95 1.28 -7.60
C ALA A 10 -6.72 0.43 -8.86
N VAL A 11 -7.60 0.58 -9.84
CA VAL A 11 -7.51 -0.12 -11.12
C VAL A 11 -7.79 0.84 -12.28
N SER A 12 -7.14 0.60 -13.40
CA SER A 12 -7.42 1.32 -14.64
C SER A 12 -8.76 0.89 -15.25
N LEU A 13 -9.28 1.65 -16.22
CA LEU A 13 -10.55 1.32 -16.89
C LEU A 13 -10.51 -0.02 -17.62
N ASP A 14 -9.34 -0.48 -18.03
CA ASP A 14 -9.08 -1.78 -18.65
C ASP A 14 -8.67 -2.89 -17.64
N GLY A 15 -8.73 -2.60 -16.34
CA GLY A 15 -8.67 -3.61 -15.28
C GLY A 15 -7.27 -3.92 -14.74
N PHE A 16 -6.28 -3.06 -14.96
CA PHE A 16 -4.93 -3.25 -14.43
C PHE A 16 -4.69 -2.46 -13.14
N ALA A 17 -4.06 -3.08 -12.15
CA ALA A 17 -3.69 -2.46 -10.88
C ALA A 17 -2.23 -1.96 -10.85
N THR A 18 -1.50 -2.07 -11.96
CA THR A 18 -0.12 -1.59 -12.12
C THR A 18 0.20 -1.38 -13.59
N GLY A 19 1.29 -0.69 -13.89
CA GLY A 19 1.80 -0.55 -15.24
C GLY A 19 2.66 -1.73 -15.70
N GLU A 20 2.98 -1.77 -16.99
CA GLU A 20 3.89 -2.77 -17.56
C GLU A 20 5.34 -2.54 -17.12
N GLY A 21 6.14 -3.61 -17.13
CA GLY A 21 7.58 -3.52 -16.91
C GLY A 21 7.96 -3.15 -15.48
N GLN A 22 7.27 -3.70 -14.49
CA GLN A 22 7.67 -3.54 -13.08
C GLN A 22 9.11 -4.04 -12.86
N SER A 23 9.90 -3.28 -12.14
CA SER A 23 11.27 -3.60 -11.74
C SER A 23 11.58 -2.95 -10.39
N LEU A 24 12.78 -3.22 -9.83
CA LEU A 24 13.23 -2.57 -8.60
C LEU A 24 13.33 -1.04 -8.77
N ASP A 25 13.72 -0.57 -9.95
CA ASP A 25 13.81 0.87 -10.24
C ASP A 25 12.44 1.51 -10.55
N THR A 26 11.48 0.73 -11.03
CA THR A 26 10.13 1.16 -11.38
C THR A 26 9.08 0.23 -10.79
N PRO A 27 8.86 0.24 -9.46
CA PRO A 27 8.02 -0.74 -8.77
C PRO A 27 6.56 -0.79 -9.23
N PHE A 28 6.05 0.33 -9.73
CA PHE A 28 4.68 0.43 -10.28
C PHE A 28 4.62 0.25 -11.81
N GLY A 29 5.78 0.03 -12.46
CA GLY A 29 5.85 -0.06 -13.92
C GLY A 29 5.53 1.26 -14.63
N HIS A 30 5.40 1.20 -15.96
CA HIS A 30 5.13 2.37 -16.78
C HIS A 30 3.77 2.99 -16.41
N ALA A 31 3.77 4.27 -16.04
CA ALA A 31 2.59 5.05 -15.67
C ALA A 31 1.73 4.48 -14.52
N GLY A 32 2.15 3.40 -13.84
CA GLY A 32 1.36 2.77 -12.77
C GLY A 32 1.06 3.69 -11.58
N MET A 33 1.94 4.65 -11.28
CA MET A 33 1.72 5.65 -10.23
C MET A 33 0.49 6.54 -10.48
N ARG A 34 0.05 6.70 -11.74
CA ARG A 34 -1.15 7.47 -12.07
C ARG A 34 -2.42 6.89 -11.45
N LEU A 35 -2.43 5.59 -11.17
CA LEU A 35 -3.54 4.94 -10.46
C LEU A 35 -3.71 5.44 -9.03
N MET A 36 -2.69 6.08 -8.48
CA MET A 36 -2.70 6.62 -7.11
C MET A 36 -2.97 8.14 -7.06
N GLU A 37 -3.16 8.81 -8.21
CA GLU A 37 -3.36 10.27 -8.30
C GLU A 37 -4.60 10.73 -7.52
N TRP A 38 -5.63 9.90 -7.39
CA TRP A 38 -6.81 10.18 -6.58
C TRP A 38 -6.49 10.20 -5.08
N PHE A 39 -5.53 9.38 -4.63
CA PHE A 39 -5.20 9.19 -3.22
C PHE A 39 -4.26 10.27 -2.69
N PHE A 40 -3.28 10.72 -3.49
CA PHE A 40 -2.26 11.66 -3.05
C PHE A 40 -2.81 13.01 -2.53
N PRO A 41 -3.88 13.61 -3.08
CA PRO A 41 -4.45 14.85 -2.58
C PRO A 41 -5.24 14.68 -1.28
N THR A 42 -5.61 13.46 -0.89
CA THR A 42 -6.44 13.23 0.28
C THR A 42 -5.74 13.67 1.57
N ALA A 43 -6.52 14.19 2.52
CA ALA A 43 -5.99 14.56 3.83
C ALA A 43 -5.45 13.33 4.58
N THR A 44 -6.04 12.16 4.36
CA THR A 44 -5.55 10.87 4.85
C THR A 44 -4.11 10.60 4.39
N PHE A 45 -3.83 10.71 3.08
CA PHE A 45 -2.47 10.51 2.55
C PHE A 45 -1.49 11.57 3.06
N GLN A 46 -1.90 12.82 3.09
CA GLN A 46 -1.06 13.92 3.61
C GLN A 46 -0.69 13.71 5.09
N GLY A 47 -1.59 13.11 5.86
CA GLY A 47 -1.34 12.72 7.25
C GLY A 47 -0.38 11.55 7.43
N LEU A 48 -0.19 10.68 6.41
CA LEU A 48 0.77 9.57 6.46
C LEU A 48 2.23 10.03 6.32
N SER A 49 2.45 11.17 5.66
CA SER A 49 3.79 11.65 5.28
C SER A 49 4.31 12.79 6.16
N GLY A 50 3.54 13.25 7.15
CA GLY A 50 3.87 14.46 7.87
C GLY A 50 3.39 14.53 9.31
N ASP A 51 3.55 15.69 9.91
CA ASP A 51 3.23 15.99 11.33
C ASP A 51 1.72 16.17 11.61
N ARG A 52 0.85 15.68 10.74
CA ARG A 52 -0.60 15.77 10.92
C ARG A 52 -1.14 14.45 11.45
N GLU A 53 -2.10 14.54 12.35
CA GLU A 53 -2.88 13.38 12.74
C GLU A 53 -3.66 12.83 11.54
N ARG A 54 -3.78 11.50 11.48
CA ARG A 54 -4.53 10.81 10.43
C ARG A 54 -6.01 11.18 10.58
N GLN A 55 -6.60 11.60 9.47
CA GLN A 55 -8.02 11.94 9.43
C GLN A 55 -8.88 10.70 9.63
N THR A 56 -9.95 10.84 10.41
CA THR A 56 -10.96 9.79 10.61
C THR A 56 -12.03 9.85 9.51
N ILE A 57 -12.83 8.79 9.40
CA ILE A 57 -13.96 8.73 8.45
C ILE A 57 -14.94 9.88 8.67
N GLU A 58 -15.18 10.26 9.94
CA GLU A 58 -16.14 11.33 10.30
C GLU A 58 -15.64 12.73 9.92
N GLU A 59 -14.33 12.89 9.79
CA GLU A 59 -13.68 14.16 9.42
C GLU A 59 -13.47 14.28 7.91
N ALA A 60 -13.77 13.25 7.13
CA ALA A 60 -13.53 13.22 5.69
C ALA A 60 -14.33 14.32 4.97
N ALA A 61 -13.62 15.18 4.23
CA ALA A 61 -14.19 16.35 3.57
C ALA A 61 -14.89 16.00 2.25
N ASP A 62 -14.49 14.92 1.61
CA ASP A 62 -14.99 14.50 0.31
C ASP A 62 -15.00 12.95 0.18
N PRO A 63 -15.58 12.40 -0.89
CA PRO A 63 -15.64 10.94 -1.09
C PRO A 63 -14.28 10.26 -1.13
N ASP A 64 -13.27 10.88 -1.73
CA ASP A 64 -11.93 10.30 -1.84
C ASP A 64 -11.26 10.19 -0.47
N ASP A 65 -11.37 11.24 0.37
CA ASP A 65 -10.93 11.20 1.75
C ASP A 65 -11.65 10.13 2.57
N TRP A 66 -12.97 10.00 2.38
CA TRP A 66 -13.75 9.00 3.09
C TRP A 66 -13.28 7.57 2.75
N PHE A 67 -13.09 7.27 1.46
CA PHE A 67 -12.55 5.98 1.02
C PHE A 67 -11.12 5.76 1.49
N ALA A 68 -10.27 6.79 1.45
CA ALA A 68 -8.91 6.72 1.94
C ALA A 68 -8.85 6.41 3.44
N ALA A 69 -9.64 7.12 4.27
CA ALA A 69 -9.70 6.93 5.71
C ALA A 69 -10.17 5.52 6.10
N GLN A 70 -11.16 4.97 5.41
CA GLN A 70 -11.62 3.59 5.64
C GLN A 70 -10.53 2.53 5.53
N SER A 71 -9.48 2.75 4.73
CA SER A 71 -8.38 1.81 4.56
C SER A 71 -7.62 1.54 5.85
N PHE A 72 -7.74 2.44 6.82
CA PHE A 72 -6.97 2.39 8.08
C PHE A 72 -7.84 2.04 9.30
N GLU A 73 -9.16 1.96 9.12
CA GLU A 73 -10.07 1.71 10.22
C GLU A 73 -10.12 0.24 10.66
N GLY A 74 -9.80 -0.01 11.93
CA GLY A 74 -9.94 -1.32 12.54
C GLY A 74 -9.02 -2.40 11.95
N ILE A 75 -7.88 -2.02 11.38
CA ILE A 75 -6.90 -2.94 10.82
C ILE A 75 -5.98 -3.44 11.94
N GLY A 76 -5.96 -4.75 12.15
CA GLY A 76 -5.06 -5.40 13.11
C GLY A 76 -3.87 -6.10 12.47
N ALA A 77 -3.94 -6.39 11.17
CA ALA A 77 -2.87 -6.99 10.37
C ALA A 77 -3.16 -6.83 8.88
N GLU A 78 -2.13 -6.86 8.07
CA GLU A 78 -2.24 -6.84 6.61
C GLU A 78 -1.77 -8.16 6.00
N ILE A 79 -2.40 -8.55 4.90
CA ILE A 79 -2.02 -9.71 4.10
C ILE A 79 -1.85 -9.25 2.66
N MET A 80 -0.72 -9.56 2.05
CA MET A 80 -0.47 -9.22 0.66
C MET A 80 0.29 -10.30 -0.09
N GLY A 81 0.13 -10.32 -1.40
CA GLY A 81 0.94 -11.18 -2.27
C GLY A 81 2.35 -10.65 -2.49
N ALA A 82 3.27 -11.54 -2.87
CA ALA A 82 4.67 -11.20 -3.13
C ALA A 82 4.85 -10.06 -4.14
N ASN A 83 4.03 -10.02 -5.19
CA ASN A 83 4.10 -8.97 -6.23
C ASN A 83 3.56 -7.61 -5.78
N LYS A 84 2.76 -7.58 -4.72
CA LYS A 84 2.34 -6.33 -4.05
C LYS A 84 3.44 -5.82 -3.13
N PHE A 85 4.15 -6.73 -2.45
CA PHE A 85 5.23 -6.39 -1.53
C PHE A 85 6.48 -5.86 -2.25
N GLY A 86 6.75 -6.35 -3.45
CA GLY A 86 7.86 -5.85 -4.28
C GLY A 86 7.78 -6.34 -5.71
N PRO A 87 8.44 -5.64 -6.64
CA PRO A 87 8.55 -6.03 -8.04
C PRO A 87 9.41 -7.29 -8.22
N PRO A 88 9.41 -7.92 -9.40
CA PRO A 88 10.28 -9.07 -9.66
C PRO A 88 11.73 -8.80 -9.28
N GLY A 89 12.34 -9.74 -8.52
CA GLY A 89 13.73 -9.63 -8.06
C GLY A 89 13.89 -9.09 -6.62
N TRP A 90 12.82 -8.65 -5.97
CA TRP A 90 12.92 -8.14 -4.60
C TRP A 90 13.45 -9.18 -3.59
N GLN A 91 13.22 -10.45 -3.86
CA GLN A 91 13.66 -11.53 -2.96
C GLN A 91 15.20 -11.65 -2.90
N GLU A 92 15.89 -11.30 -3.98
CA GLU A 92 17.35 -11.32 -4.11
C GLU A 92 17.99 -10.01 -3.62
N ASP A 93 17.21 -8.95 -3.47
CA ASP A 93 17.68 -7.67 -2.97
C ASP A 93 17.71 -7.68 -1.43
N PRO A 94 18.89 -7.64 -0.77
CA PRO A 94 18.99 -7.63 0.69
C PRO A 94 18.49 -6.32 1.31
N ASP A 95 18.46 -5.24 0.55
CA ASP A 95 18.10 -3.91 1.01
C ASP A 95 16.61 -3.59 0.78
N TRP A 96 15.88 -4.46 0.09
CA TRP A 96 14.45 -4.26 -0.15
C TRP A 96 13.64 -4.31 1.15
N ARG A 97 12.98 -3.19 1.47
CA ARG A 97 12.19 -3.00 2.71
C ARG A 97 10.67 -2.98 2.47
N GLY A 98 10.23 -3.41 1.31
CA GLY A 98 8.81 -3.44 0.97
C GLY A 98 8.34 -2.25 0.12
N TRP A 99 7.07 -2.25 -0.18
CA TRP A 99 6.46 -1.29 -1.12
C TRP A 99 6.42 0.15 -0.61
N TRP A 100 6.56 0.36 0.69
CA TRP A 100 6.52 1.69 1.30
C TRP A 100 7.90 2.24 1.65
N GLY A 101 8.86 1.38 1.92
CA GLY A 101 10.18 1.74 2.39
C GLY A 101 10.41 1.38 3.87
N GLU A 102 11.28 2.11 4.53
CA GLU A 102 11.77 1.72 5.87
C GLU A 102 10.76 1.91 7.00
N GLU A 103 9.86 2.89 6.88
CA GLU A 103 8.88 3.23 7.93
C GLU A 103 7.45 3.26 7.36
N PRO A 104 6.82 2.08 7.19
CA PRO A 104 5.42 2.04 6.76
C PRO A 104 4.51 2.62 7.85
N PRO A 105 3.60 3.55 7.50
CA PRO A 105 2.78 4.27 8.48
C PRO A 105 1.63 3.45 9.06
N PHE A 106 1.51 2.20 8.67
CA PHE A 106 0.40 1.33 9.05
C PHE A 106 0.56 0.76 10.46
N HIS A 107 1.80 0.57 10.94
CA HIS A 107 2.15 0.03 12.25
C HIS A 107 1.42 -1.27 12.60
N THR A 108 1.18 -2.11 11.59
CA THR A 108 0.51 -3.39 11.71
C THR A 108 1.40 -4.52 11.19
N PRO A 109 1.31 -5.74 11.77
CA PRO A 109 1.96 -6.90 11.20
C PRO A 109 1.52 -7.14 9.76
N THR A 110 2.49 -7.32 8.86
CA THR A 110 2.24 -7.60 7.44
C THR A 110 2.68 -9.00 7.08
N PHE A 111 1.75 -9.80 6.58
CA PHE A 111 2.00 -11.17 6.14
C PHE A 111 2.10 -11.21 4.62
N VAL A 112 3.28 -11.57 4.11
CA VAL A 112 3.54 -11.67 2.68
C VAL A 112 3.41 -13.12 2.21
N LEU A 113 2.47 -13.38 1.32
CA LEU A 113 2.27 -14.69 0.69
C LEU A 113 3.27 -14.86 -0.44
N THR A 114 4.22 -15.77 -0.27
CA THR A 114 5.32 -15.99 -1.22
C THR A 114 5.73 -17.47 -1.27
N HIS A 115 6.23 -17.91 -2.42
CA HIS A 115 6.88 -19.22 -2.57
C HIS A 115 8.36 -19.22 -2.17
N THR A 116 8.96 -18.04 -2.01
CA THR A 116 10.37 -17.87 -1.61
C THR A 116 10.43 -17.02 -0.33
N PRO A 117 10.33 -17.66 0.85
CA PRO A 117 10.31 -16.92 2.10
C PRO A 117 11.67 -16.27 2.39
N LYS A 118 11.62 -15.07 2.94
CA LYS A 118 12.78 -14.36 3.55
C LYS A 118 12.60 -14.33 5.08
N ALA A 119 13.69 -13.99 5.76
CA ALA A 119 13.59 -13.67 7.19
C ALA A 119 12.63 -12.48 7.40
N PRO A 120 11.86 -12.46 8.50
CA PRO A 120 11.03 -11.32 8.83
C PRO A 120 11.83 -10.02 8.88
N LEU A 121 11.27 -8.96 8.33
CA LEU A 121 11.78 -7.60 8.50
C LEU A 121 11.20 -7.04 9.81
N VAL A 122 12.07 -6.37 10.57
CA VAL A 122 11.68 -5.58 11.74
C VAL A 122 11.87 -4.12 11.36
N MET A 123 10.79 -3.36 11.43
CA MET A 123 10.76 -1.94 11.08
C MET A 123 10.06 -1.15 12.17
#